data_a0d2f0aa4c1fdfbec495ef4b69c3251c
#
_entry.id   a0d2f0aa4c1fdfbec495ef4b69c3251c
#
_cell.length_a   1.000
_cell.length_b   1.000
_cell.length_c   1.000
_cell.angle_alpha   90.00
_cell.angle_beta   90.00
_cell.angle_gamma   90.00
#
_symmetry.space_group_name_H-M   'P 1'
#
loop_
_entity.id
_entity.type
_entity.pdbx_description
1 polymer ?
#
loop_
_entity_poly.entity_id
_entity_poly.type
_entity_poly.pdbx_seq_one_letter_code
_entity_poly.pdbx_strand_id
1 'polypeptide(L)'
;MGSIFMRFPEGRAKALTLSYDDGVEQDRQLVEFMNRYGLKGTFNLNSGLYAAEGTVYPKGQIHRRMTEKQITETFLNSGQEVAVHSLTHPFLEQLPVGMMANEILKDRENLERQFGTIVRGMAYPFGTFSDAVVEALQACGIVYSRTVLSTNDFRIPTDWLRLTATCHHNSPQLQSLAKKFAEDQATRTPYLFYLWGHSYEFEADDNWNVIEEFAGYIGNREDIWYATNIEIYEYIEAYKRLIFGADGKLAKNPTDRKLWFESSGRIVEIEAGEMKEI
;
A
#
# COMPACT_ATOMS: atom_id res chain seq x y z
N MET A 1 20.17 -21.09 -19.89
CA MET A 1 19.96 -20.07 -18.87
C MET A 1 18.84 -20.57 -17.97
N GLY A 2 19.06 -20.73 -16.67
CA GLY A 2 18.01 -21.07 -15.72
C GLY A 2 16.98 -19.95 -15.63
N SER A 3 15.73 -20.28 -15.34
CA SER A 3 14.71 -19.26 -15.10
C SER A 3 14.98 -18.53 -13.77
N ILE A 4 14.93 -17.20 -13.79
CA ILE A 4 15.11 -16.36 -12.62
C ILE A 4 13.76 -15.70 -12.31
N PHE A 5 13.28 -15.85 -11.09
CA PHE A 5 12.00 -15.28 -10.63
C PHE A 5 12.20 -14.44 -9.38
N MET A 6 11.61 -13.25 -9.35
CA MET A 6 11.60 -12.42 -8.15
C MET A 6 10.96 -13.18 -6.98
N ARG A 7 11.54 -12.98 -5.80
CA ARG A 7 10.93 -13.36 -4.52
C ARG A 7 10.95 -12.16 -3.58
N PHE A 8 9.94 -12.08 -2.74
CA PHE A 8 9.87 -11.11 -1.64
C PHE A 8 10.82 -11.50 -0.50
N PRO A 9 10.97 -10.66 0.53
CA PRO A 9 11.85 -10.96 1.67
C PRO A 9 11.67 -12.37 2.22
N GLU A 10 12.79 -13.00 2.57
CA GLU A 10 12.88 -14.38 3.05
C GLU A 10 12.48 -15.44 2.00
N GLY A 11 12.52 -15.06 0.71
CA GLY A 11 12.21 -15.97 -0.40
C GLY A 11 10.72 -16.20 -0.63
N ARG A 12 9.85 -15.43 0.03
CA ARG A 12 8.39 -15.54 -0.12
C ARG A 12 7.94 -15.22 -1.54
N ALA A 13 6.94 -15.96 -2.00
CA ALA A 13 6.35 -15.74 -3.32
C ALA A 13 5.07 -14.89 -3.28
N LYS A 14 4.64 -14.46 -2.09
CA LYS A 14 3.40 -13.74 -1.87
C LYS A 14 3.64 -12.50 -1.00
N ALA A 15 2.99 -11.39 -1.36
CA ALA A 15 2.90 -10.20 -0.53
C ALA A 15 1.45 -9.76 -0.39
N LEU A 16 1.13 -9.12 0.73
CA LEU A 16 -0.20 -8.58 1.02
C LEU A 16 -0.07 -7.19 1.60
N THR A 17 -0.90 -6.28 1.10
CA THR A 17 -1.05 -4.91 1.60
C THR A 17 -2.50 -4.49 1.67
N LEU A 18 -2.80 -3.57 2.58
CA LEU A 18 -4.09 -2.90 2.70
C LEU A 18 -3.92 -1.40 2.40
N SER A 19 -4.97 -0.74 1.93
CA SER A 19 -4.97 0.71 1.69
C SER A 19 -6.33 1.30 2.07
N TYR A 20 -6.35 2.21 3.04
CA TYR A 20 -7.57 2.82 3.55
C TYR A 20 -7.48 4.34 3.51
N ASP A 21 -8.63 5.01 3.35
CA ASP A 21 -8.68 6.43 3.05
C ASP A 21 -9.35 7.24 4.16
N ASP A 22 -9.15 8.55 4.11
CA ASP A 22 -9.91 9.60 4.80
C ASP A 22 -9.45 10.01 6.20
N GLY A 23 -8.79 9.17 6.98
CA GLY A 23 -8.37 9.53 8.34
C GLY A 23 -9.56 9.69 9.29
N VAL A 24 -10.41 8.68 9.37
CA VAL A 24 -11.64 8.66 10.16
C VAL A 24 -11.47 7.91 11.48
N GLU A 25 -12.38 8.14 12.45
CA GLU A 25 -12.30 7.52 13.79
C GLU A 25 -12.26 5.99 13.73
N GLN A 26 -12.91 5.40 12.74
CA GLN A 26 -12.97 3.95 12.52
C GLN A 26 -11.60 3.33 12.16
N ASP A 27 -10.66 4.14 11.66
CA ASP A 27 -9.30 3.66 11.39
C ASP A 27 -8.59 3.13 12.63
N ARG A 28 -8.92 3.63 13.82
CA ARG A 28 -8.36 3.15 15.09
C ARG A 28 -8.65 1.66 15.28
N GLN A 29 -9.93 1.28 15.14
CA GLN A 29 -10.34 -0.12 15.26
C GLN A 29 -9.71 -0.98 14.16
N LEU A 30 -9.62 -0.47 12.93
CA LEU A 30 -8.98 -1.19 11.84
C LEU A 30 -7.49 -1.43 12.10
N VAL A 31 -6.76 -0.43 12.59
CA VAL A 31 -5.33 -0.57 12.97
C VAL A 31 -5.16 -1.61 14.08
N GLU A 32 -6.06 -1.65 15.07
CA GLU A 32 -6.03 -2.67 16.12
C GLU A 32 -6.22 -4.09 15.54
N PHE A 33 -7.15 -4.28 14.61
CA PHE A 33 -7.31 -5.55 13.89
C PHE A 33 -6.06 -5.90 13.08
N MET A 34 -5.55 -4.95 12.31
CA MET A 34 -4.35 -5.18 11.50
C MET A 34 -3.16 -5.61 12.36
N ASN A 35 -2.93 -4.93 13.48
CA ASN A 35 -1.83 -5.27 14.39
C ASN A 35 -2.02 -6.64 15.05
N ARG A 36 -3.26 -7.01 15.43
CA ARG A 36 -3.58 -8.32 16.01
C ARG A 36 -3.26 -9.48 15.07
N TYR A 37 -3.48 -9.29 13.79
CA TYR A 37 -3.28 -10.33 12.76
C TYR A 37 -1.99 -10.16 11.96
N GLY A 38 -1.09 -9.28 12.40
CA GLY A 38 0.20 -9.04 11.75
C GLY A 38 0.09 -8.45 10.34
N LEU A 39 -1.00 -7.75 10.03
CA LEU A 39 -1.22 -7.11 8.73
C LEU A 39 -0.55 -5.74 8.69
N LYS A 40 -0.10 -5.35 7.52
CA LYS A 40 0.40 -4.01 7.22
C LYS A 40 -0.40 -3.36 6.10
N GLY A 41 -0.45 -2.03 6.13
CA GLY A 41 -1.12 -1.26 5.10
C GLY A 41 -0.76 0.22 5.14
N THR A 42 -1.44 0.96 4.30
CA THR A 42 -1.24 2.39 4.06
C THR A 42 -2.54 3.12 4.33
N PHE A 43 -2.46 4.20 5.07
CA PHE A 43 -3.60 5.08 5.34
C PHE A 43 -3.39 6.41 4.61
N ASN A 44 -4.28 6.71 3.69
CA ASN A 44 -4.21 7.89 2.84
C ASN A 44 -5.01 9.02 3.51
N LEU A 45 -4.32 10.08 3.92
CA LEU A 45 -4.85 11.11 4.80
C LEU A 45 -5.03 12.45 4.07
N ASN A 46 -6.05 13.21 4.48
CA ASN A 46 -6.27 14.58 4.01
C ASN A 46 -5.93 15.54 5.17
N SER A 47 -4.72 16.05 5.23
CA SER A 47 -4.28 16.87 6.36
C SER A 47 -5.00 18.22 6.48
N GLY A 48 -5.63 18.69 5.41
CA GLY A 48 -6.47 19.91 5.44
C GLY A 48 -7.91 19.69 5.92
N LEU A 49 -8.29 18.43 6.19
CA LEU A 49 -9.66 18.07 6.60
C LEU A 49 -9.72 17.46 8.00
N TYR A 50 -8.66 17.55 8.79
CA TYR A 50 -8.71 17.11 10.18
C TYR A 50 -9.79 17.85 10.95
N ALA A 51 -10.48 17.14 11.82
CA ALA A 51 -11.45 17.76 12.72
C ALA A 51 -10.74 18.73 13.70
N ALA A 52 -11.41 19.80 14.09
CA ALA A 52 -10.90 20.66 15.14
C ALA A 52 -10.86 19.92 16.49
N GLU A 53 -9.90 20.24 17.34
CA GLU A 53 -9.84 19.67 18.69
C GLU A 53 -11.15 19.96 19.46
N GLY A 54 -11.66 18.90 20.10
CA GLY A 54 -12.92 19.00 20.84
C GLY A 54 -14.18 18.84 19.98
N THR A 55 -14.05 18.52 18.68
CA THR A 55 -15.20 18.22 17.82
C THR A 55 -16.02 17.07 18.41
N VAL A 56 -17.33 17.28 18.51
CA VAL A 56 -18.31 16.28 18.91
C VAL A 56 -19.25 16.03 17.75
N TYR A 57 -19.26 14.81 17.27
CA TYR A 57 -20.11 14.41 16.15
C TYR A 57 -21.54 14.10 16.60
N PRO A 58 -22.56 14.47 15.82
CA PRO A 58 -23.94 14.08 16.10
C PRO A 58 -24.10 12.56 16.17
N LYS A 59 -25.06 12.12 16.99
CA LYS A 59 -25.38 10.67 17.07
C LYS A 59 -25.81 10.15 15.69
N GLY A 60 -25.17 9.06 15.26
CA GLY A 60 -25.45 8.39 13.99
C GLY A 60 -24.66 8.97 12.79
N GLN A 61 -23.81 9.94 12.98
CA GLN A 61 -22.88 10.35 11.92
C GLN A 61 -21.80 9.29 11.74
N ILE A 62 -21.75 8.70 10.57
CA ILE A 62 -20.82 7.61 10.24
C ILE A 62 -19.43 8.16 9.91
N HIS A 63 -19.32 9.01 8.90
CA HIS A 63 -18.02 9.58 8.49
C HIS A 63 -17.58 10.66 9.48
N ARG A 64 -16.62 10.33 10.32
CA ARG A 64 -16.08 11.18 11.39
C ARG A 64 -14.56 11.33 11.25
N ARG A 65 -14.13 12.49 10.76
CA ARG A 65 -12.69 12.80 10.65
C ARG A 65 -12.03 12.88 12.03
N MET A 66 -10.85 12.33 12.15
CA MET A 66 -10.02 12.47 13.35
C MET A 66 -9.41 13.87 13.46
N THR A 67 -9.10 14.32 14.68
CA THR A 67 -8.27 15.49 14.91
C THR A 67 -6.80 15.17 14.60
N GLU A 68 -5.95 16.19 14.40
CA GLU A 68 -4.51 16.00 14.17
C GLU A 68 -3.85 15.16 15.28
N LYS A 69 -4.24 15.42 16.54
CA LYS A 69 -3.77 14.63 17.69
C LYS A 69 -4.17 13.16 17.59
N GLN A 70 -5.44 12.88 17.26
CA GLN A 70 -5.95 11.52 17.12
C GLN A 70 -5.26 10.77 15.97
N ILE A 71 -5.02 11.43 14.84
CA ILE A 71 -4.25 10.90 13.70
C ILE A 71 -2.84 10.52 14.17
N THR A 72 -2.16 11.43 14.89
CA THR A 72 -0.81 11.15 15.39
C THR A 72 -0.79 9.95 16.34
N GLU A 73 -1.73 9.91 17.31
CA GLU A 73 -1.84 8.80 18.27
C GLU A 73 -2.15 7.46 17.60
N THR A 74 -2.91 7.48 16.51
CA THR A 74 -3.31 6.25 15.79
C THR A 74 -2.17 5.68 14.94
N PHE A 75 -1.44 6.53 14.22
CA PHE A 75 -0.51 6.07 13.20
C PHE A 75 0.96 6.17 13.59
N LEU A 76 1.35 7.06 14.50
CA LEU A 76 2.73 7.18 14.92
C LEU A 76 3.17 5.88 15.63
N ASN A 77 4.21 5.24 15.13
CA ASN A 77 4.72 3.95 15.61
C ASN A 77 3.75 2.75 15.49
N SER A 78 2.68 2.87 14.73
CA SER A 78 1.74 1.77 14.48
C SER A 78 2.32 0.67 13.58
N GLY A 79 3.41 0.94 12.86
CA GLY A 79 3.93 0.08 11.81
C GLY A 79 3.19 0.19 10.48
N GLN A 80 2.17 1.07 10.42
CA GLN A 80 1.42 1.37 9.21
C GLN A 80 2.03 2.57 8.49
N GLU A 81 1.87 2.65 7.17
CA GLU A 81 2.27 3.80 6.36
C GLU A 81 1.19 4.88 6.38
N VAL A 82 1.60 6.14 6.41
CA VAL A 82 0.73 7.28 6.07
C VAL A 82 1.08 7.79 4.69
N ALA A 83 0.08 8.11 3.87
CA ALA A 83 0.23 8.58 2.50
C ALA A 83 -0.73 9.74 2.22
N VAL A 84 -0.49 10.43 1.11
CA VAL A 84 -1.26 11.59 0.66
C VAL A 84 -2.65 11.16 0.15
N HIS A 85 -3.68 11.95 0.47
CA HIS A 85 -5.00 11.84 -0.17
C HIS A 85 -5.49 13.19 -0.69
N SER A 86 -4.57 14.09 -1.04
CA SER A 86 -4.72 15.52 -1.26
C SER A 86 -5.14 16.32 -0.02
N LEU A 87 -4.84 17.60 0.00
CA LEU A 87 -5.08 18.47 1.15
C LEU A 87 -6.55 18.54 1.54
N THR A 88 -7.44 18.76 0.54
CA THR A 88 -8.86 19.02 0.74
C THR A 88 -9.80 18.11 -0.06
N HIS A 89 -9.28 17.00 -0.58
CA HIS A 89 -10.05 15.97 -1.29
C HIS A 89 -10.84 16.48 -2.52
N PRO A 90 -10.27 17.30 -3.42
CA PRO A 90 -10.95 17.74 -4.62
C PRO A 90 -10.86 16.72 -5.77
N PHE A 91 -11.65 16.90 -6.82
CA PHE A 91 -11.40 16.29 -8.12
C PHE A 91 -10.16 16.97 -8.74
N LEU A 92 -9.00 16.34 -8.62
CA LEU A 92 -7.73 16.93 -9.04
C LEU A 92 -7.70 17.30 -10.52
N GLU A 93 -8.30 16.47 -11.37
CA GLU A 93 -8.37 16.68 -12.82
C GLU A 93 -9.21 17.90 -13.22
N GLN A 94 -9.97 18.47 -12.30
CA GLN A 94 -10.74 19.69 -12.52
C GLN A 94 -10.01 20.96 -12.08
N LEU A 95 -8.82 20.81 -11.48
CA LEU A 95 -8.04 21.93 -10.97
C LEU A 95 -6.99 22.40 -12.00
N PRO A 96 -6.65 23.69 -12.00
CA PRO A 96 -5.44 24.19 -12.67
C PRO A 96 -4.19 23.49 -12.08
N VAL A 97 -3.16 23.25 -12.91
CA VAL A 97 -1.94 22.51 -12.52
C VAL A 97 -1.29 23.05 -11.25
N GLY A 98 -1.23 24.37 -11.07
CA GLY A 98 -0.67 24.97 -9.86
C GLY A 98 -1.48 24.65 -8.60
N MET A 99 -2.79 24.50 -8.70
CA MET A 99 -3.66 24.08 -7.59
C MET A 99 -3.54 22.58 -7.32
N MET A 100 -3.43 21.74 -8.37
CA MET A 100 -3.13 20.31 -8.20
C MET A 100 -1.84 20.12 -7.40
N ALA A 101 -0.77 20.79 -7.82
CA ALA A 101 0.53 20.72 -7.13
C ALA A 101 0.44 21.19 -5.67
N ASN A 102 -0.33 22.26 -5.40
CA ASN A 102 -0.53 22.73 -4.04
C ASN A 102 -1.28 21.71 -3.19
N GLU A 103 -2.35 21.09 -3.70
CA GLU A 103 -3.11 20.04 -3.01
C GLU A 103 -2.22 18.84 -2.62
N ILE A 104 -1.32 18.44 -3.52
CA ILE A 104 -0.42 17.31 -3.31
C ILE A 104 0.73 17.69 -2.37
N LEU A 105 1.45 18.77 -2.68
CA LEU A 105 2.65 19.16 -1.93
C LEU A 105 2.33 19.62 -0.52
N LYS A 106 1.21 20.35 -0.32
CA LYS A 106 0.86 20.84 1.00
C LYS A 106 0.40 19.73 1.93
N ASP A 107 -0.34 18.77 1.41
CA ASP A 107 -0.70 17.57 2.16
C ASP A 107 0.53 16.76 2.53
N ARG A 108 1.40 16.50 1.56
CA ARG A 108 2.68 15.81 1.74
C ARG A 108 3.56 16.50 2.81
N GLU A 109 3.76 17.81 2.70
CA GLU A 109 4.54 18.61 3.66
C GLU A 109 3.98 18.52 5.09
N ASN A 110 2.65 18.59 5.24
CA ASN A 110 1.99 18.46 6.51
C ASN A 110 2.22 17.07 7.15
N LEU A 111 2.03 16.00 6.36
CA LEU A 111 2.24 14.63 6.83
C LEU A 111 3.72 14.36 7.16
N GLU A 112 4.65 14.81 6.31
CA GLU A 112 6.10 14.68 6.57
C GLU A 112 6.51 15.37 7.87
N ARG A 113 5.97 16.58 8.14
CA ARG A 113 6.21 17.30 9.40
C ARG A 113 5.60 16.59 10.59
N GLN A 114 4.38 16.05 10.46
CA GLN A 114 3.63 15.41 11.54
C GLN A 114 4.27 14.07 11.95
N PHE A 115 4.76 13.28 10.99
CA PHE A 115 5.27 11.93 11.23
C PHE A 115 6.80 11.82 11.19
N GLY A 116 7.51 12.87 10.80
CA GLY A 116 8.99 12.86 10.73
C GLY A 116 9.54 11.88 9.70
N THR A 117 8.81 11.61 8.63
CA THR A 117 9.18 10.66 7.58
C THR A 117 8.98 11.27 6.19
N ILE A 118 9.59 10.68 5.17
CA ILE A 118 9.37 11.08 3.78
C ILE A 118 8.12 10.36 3.24
N VAL A 119 7.13 11.12 2.79
CA VAL A 119 5.86 10.60 2.24
C VAL A 119 5.91 10.66 0.72
N ARG A 120 5.77 9.51 0.06
CA ARG A 120 5.88 9.40 -1.41
C ARG A 120 4.72 8.65 -2.05
N GLY A 121 3.75 8.24 -1.27
CA GLY A 121 2.56 7.51 -1.71
C GLY A 121 1.32 8.38 -1.73
N MET A 122 0.34 7.98 -2.54
CA MET A 122 -0.96 8.63 -2.63
C MET A 122 -2.07 7.63 -2.97
N ALA A 123 -3.33 7.98 -2.63
CA ALA A 123 -4.53 7.48 -3.28
C ALA A 123 -5.28 8.66 -3.93
N TYR A 124 -5.85 8.43 -5.10
CA TYR A 124 -6.62 9.47 -5.79
C TYR A 124 -7.96 9.73 -5.09
N PRO A 125 -8.28 11.00 -4.73
CA PRO A 125 -9.63 11.36 -4.34
C PRO A 125 -10.65 10.89 -5.37
N PHE A 126 -11.74 10.27 -4.94
CA PHE A 126 -12.78 9.67 -5.80
C PHE A 126 -12.26 8.59 -6.77
N GLY A 127 -10.97 8.26 -6.75
CA GLY A 127 -10.34 7.34 -7.69
C GLY A 127 -10.15 7.90 -9.10
N THR A 128 -10.43 9.19 -9.32
CA THR A 128 -10.35 9.84 -10.64
C THR A 128 -8.98 10.48 -10.87
N PHE A 129 -8.52 10.46 -12.12
CA PHE A 129 -7.24 11.05 -12.52
C PHE A 129 -7.21 11.35 -14.02
N SER A 130 -6.22 12.14 -14.43
CA SER A 130 -5.87 12.38 -15.84
C SER A 130 -4.36 12.28 -16.00
N ASP A 131 -3.87 12.29 -17.24
CA ASP A 131 -2.42 12.30 -17.49
C ASP A 131 -1.76 13.54 -16.86
N ALA A 132 -2.42 14.70 -16.90
CA ALA A 132 -1.93 15.92 -16.25
C ALA A 132 -1.81 15.77 -14.72
N VAL A 133 -2.74 15.06 -14.07
CA VAL A 133 -2.64 14.74 -12.64
C VAL A 133 -1.45 13.82 -12.38
N VAL A 134 -1.25 12.79 -13.21
CA VAL A 134 -0.10 11.87 -13.08
C VAL A 134 1.23 12.62 -13.24
N GLU A 135 1.35 13.52 -14.20
CA GLU A 135 2.53 14.38 -14.37
C GLU A 135 2.76 15.28 -13.14
N ALA A 136 1.69 15.86 -12.59
CA ALA A 136 1.78 16.65 -11.36
C ALA A 136 2.25 15.80 -10.16
N LEU A 137 1.76 14.57 -10.00
CA LEU A 137 2.22 13.64 -8.96
C LEU A 137 3.72 13.37 -9.09
N GLN A 138 4.21 13.08 -10.30
CA GLN A 138 5.63 12.85 -10.55
C GLN A 138 6.47 14.08 -10.20
N ALA A 139 6.02 15.27 -10.62
CA ALA A 139 6.69 16.53 -10.31
C ALA A 139 6.71 16.83 -8.81
N CYS A 140 5.70 16.38 -8.08
CA CYS A 140 5.59 16.48 -6.61
C CYS A 140 6.33 15.36 -5.86
N GLY A 141 7.03 14.44 -6.56
CA GLY A 141 7.81 13.37 -5.96
C GLY A 141 6.99 12.19 -5.41
N ILE A 142 5.74 12.05 -5.84
CA ILE A 142 4.91 10.87 -5.56
C ILE A 142 5.34 9.73 -6.49
N VAL A 143 5.49 8.53 -5.95
CA VAL A 143 6.01 7.37 -6.70
C VAL A 143 4.97 6.30 -6.95
N TYR A 144 3.89 6.28 -6.19
CA TYR A 144 2.72 5.46 -6.48
C TYR A 144 1.43 6.20 -6.13
N SER A 145 0.36 5.90 -6.84
CA SER A 145 -0.98 6.40 -6.52
C SER A 145 -2.05 5.36 -6.84
N ARG A 146 -2.86 4.97 -5.82
CA ARG A 146 -3.92 3.99 -5.95
C ARG A 146 -5.17 4.58 -6.58
N THR A 147 -5.71 3.85 -7.54
CA THR A 147 -7.03 4.06 -8.14
C THR A 147 -8.09 3.22 -7.41
N VAL A 148 -9.36 3.33 -7.81
CA VAL A 148 -10.46 2.48 -7.31
C VAL A 148 -10.69 1.22 -8.16
N LEU A 149 -9.83 0.98 -9.15
CA LEU A 149 -10.00 -0.14 -10.08
C LEU A 149 -9.59 -1.45 -9.44
N SER A 150 -10.46 -2.46 -9.50
CA SER A 150 -10.23 -3.81 -9.02
C SER A 150 -9.96 -4.76 -10.18
N THR A 151 -8.93 -5.60 -10.04
CA THR A 151 -8.52 -6.56 -11.07
C THR A 151 -9.02 -7.98 -10.80
N ASN A 152 -9.35 -8.29 -9.54
CA ASN A 152 -9.64 -9.63 -9.04
C ASN A 152 -8.53 -10.65 -9.32
N ASP A 153 -7.29 -10.18 -9.46
CA ASP A 153 -6.10 -11.01 -9.63
C ASP A 153 -4.96 -10.57 -8.69
N PHE A 154 -3.83 -11.26 -8.75
CA PHE A 154 -2.69 -11.08 -7.86
C PHE A 154 -1.43 -10.63 -8.58
N ARG A 155 -1.56 -10.10 -9.79
CA ARG A 155 -0.41 -9.61 -10.55
C ARG A 155 0.20 -8.39 -9.89
N ILE A 156 1.54 -8.36 -9.89
CA ILE A 156 2.27 -7.17 -9.47
C ILE A 156 1.99 -6.05 -10.48
N PRO A 157 1.59 -4.86 -10.01
CA PRO A 157 1.34 -3.72 -10.88
C PRO A 157 2.59 -3.28 -11.64
N THR A 158 2.42 -2.83 -12.86
CA THR A 158 3.50 -2.29 -13.70
C THR A 158 3.47 -0.76 -13.79
N ASP A 159 2.30 -0.14 -13.57
CA ASP A 159 2.11 1.31 -13.52
C ASP A 159 1.76 1.72 -12.08
N TRP A 160 2.77 2.19 -11.37
CA TRP A 160 2.64 2.57 -9.97
C TRP A 160 1.82 3.85 -9.75
N LEU A 161 1.78 4.73 -10.75
CA LEU A 161 0.96 5.94 -10.65
C LEU A 161 -0.49 5.74 -11.11
N ARG A 162 -0.83 4.53 -11.59
CA ARG A 162 -2.20 4.08 -11.86
C ARG A 162 -2.44 2.72 -11.20
N LEU A 163 -2.08 2.65 -9.91
CA LEU A 163 -2.05 1.41 -9.15
C LEU A 163 -3.46 0.85 -8.96
N THR A 164 -3.67 -0.37 -9.43
CA THR A 164 -4.94 -1.09 -9.27
C THR A 164 -4.87 -2.02 -8.06
N ALA A 165 -6.03 -2.27 -7.44
CA ALA A 165 -6.13 -3.20 -6.32
C ALA A 165 -6.59 -4.59 -6.78
N THR A 166 -6.41 -5.62 -5.93
CA THR A 166 -7.08 -6.91 -6.12
C THR A 166 -8.59 -6.73 -6.00
N CYS A 167 -9.07 -6.15 -4.91
CA CYS A 167 -10.49 -5.84 -4.72
C CYS A 167 -10.71 -4.79 -3.62
N HIS A 168 -11.91 -4.25 -3.59
CA HIS A 168 -12.46 -3.49 -2.47
C HIS A 168 -12.89 -4.45 -1.34
N HIS A 169 -12.86 -4.04 -0.08
CA HIS A 169 -13.21 -4.90 1.05
C HIS A 169 -14.69 -5.35 1.03
N ASN A 170 -15.58 -4.56 0.43
CA ASN A 170 -16.99 -4.93 0.23
C ASN A 170 -17.23 -5.79 -1.02
N SER A 171 -16.16 -6.24 -1.69
CA SER A 171 -16.31 -7.17 -2.81
C SER A 171 -16.93 -8.50 -2.35
N PRO A 172 -17.98 -9.00 -3.00
CA PRO A 172 -18.53 -10.32 -2.69
C PRO A 172 -17.54 -11.46 -2.95
N GLN A 173 -16.45 -11.16 -3.67
CA GLN A 173 -15.40 -12.13 -3.98
C GLN A 173 -14.25 -12.13 -2.96
N LEU A 174 -14.24 -11.23 -1.96
CA LEU A 174 -13.13 -11.04 -1.03
C LEU A 174 -12.65 -12.37 -0.42
N GLN A 175 -13.56 -13.12 0.21
CA GLN A 175 -13.19 -14.37 0.88
C GLN A 175 -12.72 -15.46 -0.09
N SER A 176 -13.32 -15.53 -1.29
CA SER A 176 -12.89 -16.49 -2.32
C SER A 176 -11.52 -16.13 -2.89
N LEU A 177 -11.24 -14.83 -3.08
CA LEU A 177 -9.91 -14.34 -3.48
C LEU A 177 -8.86 -14.57 -2.40
N ALA A 178 -9.19 -14.31 -1.13
CA ALA A 178 -8.30 -14.60 -0.01
C ALA A 178 -7.93 -16.09 0.05
N LYS A 179 -8.92 -16.97 -0.10
CA LYS A 179 -8.70 -18.42 -0.14
C LYS A 179 -7.81 -18.81 -1.32
N LYS A 180 -8.14 -18.34 -2.52
CA LYS A 180 -7.34 -18.60 -3.73
C LYS A 180 -5.90 -18.11 -3.55
N PHE A 181 -5.69 -16.89 -3.05
CA PHE A 181 -4.36 -16.35 -2.81
C PHE A 181 -3.55 -17.17 -1.80
N ALA A 182 -4.20 -17.62 -0.72
CA ALA A 182 -3.53 -18.42 0.31
C ALA A 182 -3.15 -19.81 -0.20
N GLU A 183 -4.01 -20.47 -0.98
CA GLU A 183 -3.86 -21.86 -1.42
C GLU A 183 -3.04 -22.00 -2.72
N ASP A 184 -3.10 -21.03 -3.63
CA ASP A 184 -2.36 -21.06 -4.88
C ASP A 184 -0.84 -20.97 -4.64
N GLN A 185 -0.09 -21.72 -5.46
CA GLN A 185 1.36 -21.64 -5.46
C GLN A 185 1.85 -20.66 -6.53
N ALA A 186 2.44 -19.56 -6.09
CA ALA A 186 3.10 -18.58 -6.96
C ALA A 186 4.48 -19.09 -7.41
N THR A 187 4.51 -20.10 -8.29
CA THR A 187 5.74 -20.83 -8.65
C THR A 187 6.69 -20.02 -9.54
N ARG A 188 6.17 -19.11 -10.35
CA ARG A 188 6.97 -18.29 -11.28
C ARG A 188 6.91 -16.82 -10.89
N THR A 189 5.82 -16.15 -11.25
CA THR A 189 5.59 -14.75 -10.88
C THR A 189 5.07 -14.67 -9.46
N PRO A 190 5.67 -13.86 -8.58
CA PRO A 190 5.14 -13.66 -7.24
C PRO A 190 3.78 -12.95 -7.29
N TYR A 191 2.98 -13.14 -6.24
CA TYR A 191 1.63 -12.61 -6.10
C TYR A 191 1.59 -11.43 -5.13
N LEU A 192 0.76 -10.45 -5.45
CA LEU A 192 0.40 -9.35 -4.57
C LEU A 192 -1.11 -9.34 -4.35
N PHE A 193 -1.56 -9.51 -3.10
CA PHE A 193 -2.93 -9.21 -2.72
C PHE A 193 -3.00 -7.77 -2.23
N TYR A 194 -3.80 -6.96 -2.90
CA TYR A 194 -3.98 -5.56 -2.57
C TYR A 194 -5.45 -5.29 -2.24
N LEU A 195 -5.76 -5.13 -0.95
CA LEU A 195 -7.11 -4.80 -0.46
C LEU A 195 -7.23 -3.30 -0.25
N TRP A 196 -8.40 -2.71 -0.58
CA TRP A 196 -8.63 -1.30 -0.30
C TRP A 196 -10.06 -1.04 0.17
N GLY A 197 -10.31 0.14 0.74
CA GLY A 197 -11.62 0.60 1.16
C GLY A 197 -11.56 1.83 2.07
N HIS A 198 -12.67 2.09 2.75
CA HIS A 198 -12.80 3.11 3.77
C HIS A 198 -13.29 2.44 5.07
N SER A 199 -12.61 2.66 6.18
CA SER A 199 -12.95 1.96 7.43
C SER A 199 -14.34 2.32 7.98
N TYR A 200 -14.84 3.51 7.68
CA TYR A 200 -16.19 3.93 8.07
C TYR A 200 -17.30 3.09 7.43
N GLU A 201 -17.03 2.44 6.29
CA GLU A 201 -18.01 1.59 5.61
C GLU A 201 -18.36 0.36 6.46
N PHE A 202 -17.41 -0.17 7.25
CA PHE A 202 -17.70 -1.27 8.17
C PHE A 202 -18.73 -0.90 9.24
N GLU A 203 -18.72 0.35 9.73
CA GLU A 203 -19.73 0.85 10.65
C GLU A 203 -21.05 1.15 9.92
N ALA A 204 -20.97 1.74 8.71
CA ALA A 204 -22.15 2.07 7.91
C ALA A 204 -22.97 0.83 7.56
N ASP A 205 -22.28 -0.26 7.20
CA ASP A 205 -22.90 -1.50 6.73
C ASP A 205 -23.06 -2.54 7.86
N ASP A 206 -22.68 -2.20 9.11
CA ASP A 206 -22.67 -3.09 10.29
C ASP A 206 -21.98 -4.44 10.00
N ASN A 207 -20.80 -4.39 9.34
CA ASN A 207 -20.14 -5.57 8.78
C ASN A 207 -18.65 -5.70 9.14
N TRP A 208 -18.22 -5.24 10.31
CA TRP A 208 -16.84 -5.42 10.81
C TRP A 208 -16.35 -6.88 10.76
N ASN A 209 -17.26 -7.84 10.83
CA ASN A 209 -16.93 -9.25 10.69
C ASN A 209 -16.28 -9.58 9.35
N VAL A 210 -16.54 -8.83 8.28
CA VAL A 210 -15.94 -9.06 6.95
C VAL A 210 -14.42 -8.92 6.99
N ILE A 211 -13.92 -7.85 7.60
CA ILE A 211 -12.47 -7.63 7.71
C ILE A 211 -11.85 -8.53 8.79
N GLU A 212 -12.58 -8.85 9.87
CA GLU A 212 -12.10 -9.75 10.91
C GLU A 212 -11.95 -11.19 10.38
N GLU A 213 -12.91 -11.70 9.62
CA GLU A 213 -12.83 -13.00 8.96
C GLU A 213 -11.70 -13.06 7.94
N PHE A 214 -11.56 -12.00 7.11
CA PHE A 214 -10.44 -11.89 6.17
C PHE A 214 -9.11 -11.91 6.90
N ALA A 215 -8.92 -11.06 7.91
CA ALA A 215 -7.69 -10.95 8.68
C ALA A 215 -7.37 -12.25 9.44
N GLY A 216 -8.37 -12.90 10.01
CA GLY A 216 -8.22 -14.19 10.71
C GLY A 216 -7.78 -15.31 9.77
N TYR A 217 -8.24 -15.30 8.51
CA TYR A 217 -7.87 -16.31 7.53
C TYR A 217 -6.49 -16.07 6.91
N ILE A 218 -6.17 -14.82 6.57
CA ILE A 218 -4.98 -14.47 5.79
C ILE A 218 -3.80 -14.00 6.64
N GLY A 219 -4.04 -13.57 7.89
CA GLY A 219 -3.02 -12.99 8.75
C GLY A 219 -2.06 -14.02 9.35
N ASN A 220 -0.90 -13.56 9.82
CA ASN A 220 0.13 -14.35 10.52
C ASN A 220 0.60 -15.62 9.76
N ARG A 221 0.56 -15.62 8.43
CA ARG A 221 1.05 -16.73 7.61
C ARG A 221 2.52 -16.53 7.26
N GLU A 222 3.32 -17.56 7.44
CA GLU A 222 4.78 -17.50 7.17
C GLU A 222 5.12 -17.33 5.68
N ASP A 223 4.23 -17.78 4.77
CA ASP A 223 4.43 -17.73 3.32
C ASP A 223 4.05 -16.39 2.68
N ILE A 224 3.55 -15.42 3.47
CA ILE A 224 3.13 -14.10 3.00
C ILE A 224 4.00 -13.01 3.64
N TRP A 225 4.46 -12.08 2.82
CA TRP A 225 5.08 -10.84 3.27
C TRP A 225 4.00 -9.76 3.43
N TYR A 226 3.74 -9.35 4.67
CA TYR A 226 2.85 -8.23 4.96
C TYR A 226 3.67 -6.95 4.91
N ALA A 227 3.26 -6.02 4.05
CA ALA A 227 4.04 -4.82 3.80
C ALA A 227 3.13 -3.64 3.45
N THR A 228 3.62 -2.44 3.67
CA THR A 228 2.98 -1.21 3.23
C THR A 228 3.20 -1.00 1.73
N ASN A 229 2.46 -0.08 1.13
CA ASN A 229 2.59 0.18 -0.30
C ASN A 229 4.00 0.68 -0.66
N ILE A 230 4.58 1.55 0.15
CA ILE A 230 5.92 2.06 -0.12
C ILE A 230 6.99 0.97 0.04
N GLU A 231 6.86 0.07 1.03
CA GLU A 231 7.77 -1.06 1.21
C GLU A 231 7.77 -1.97 -0.03
N ILE A 232 6.58 -2.26 -0.57
CA ILE A 232 6.43 -3.09 -1.79
C ILE A 232 7.03 -2.39 -3.00
N TYR A 233 6.69 -1.11 -3.21
CA TYR A 233 7.23 -0.32 -4.30
C TYR A 233 8.76 -0.31 -4.28
N GLU A 234 9.35 0.07 -3.16
CA GLU A 234 10.80 0.19 -3.02
C GLU A 234 11.51 -1.16 -3.18
N TYR A 235 10.92 -2.24 -2.67
CA TYR A 235 11.49 -3.58 -2.85
C TYR A 235 11.51 -3.99 -4.32
N ILE A 236 10.41 -3.79 -5.03
CA ILE A 236 10.30 -4.15 -6.46
C ILE A 236 11.24 -3.28 -7.31
N GLU A 237 11.33 -1.98 -7.03
CA GLU A 237 12.26 -1.09 -7.73
C GLU A 237 13.73 -1.43 -7.45
N ALA A 238 14.06 -1.85 -6.24
CA ALA A 238 15.40 -2.34 -5.92
C ALA A 238 15.68 -3.66 -6.68
N TYR A 239 14.72 -4.60 -6.70
CA TYR A 239 14.86 -5.84 -7.44
C TYR A 239 15.13 -5.62 -8.94
N LYS A 240 14.44 -4.69 -9.58
CA LYS A 240 14.65 -4.33 -11.00
C LYS A 240 16.08 -3.84 -11.30
N ARG A 241 16.83 -3.43 -10.29
CA ARG A 241 18.22 -2.98 -10.42
C ARG A 241 19.24 -4.11 -10.32
N LEU A 242 18.82 -5.35 -9.99
CA LEU A 242 19.73 -6.49 -10.02
C LEU A 242 20.36 -6.67 -11.42
N ILE A 243 21.65 -6.95 -11.41
CA ILE A 243 22.43 -7.16 -12.63
C ILE A 243 22.82 -8.63 -12.69
N PHE A 244 22.49 -9.30 -13.78
CA PHE A 244 22.85 -10.71 -14.00
C PHE A 244 23.92 -10.81 -15.07
N GLY A 245 24.90 -11.72 -14.86
CA GLY A 245 25.91 -12.03 -15.84
C GLY A 245 25.31 -12.62 -17.12
N ALA A 246 25.95 -12.41 -18.25
CA ALA A 246 25.46 -12.86 -19.56
C ALA A 246 25.27 -14.37 -19.65
N ASP A 247 26.04 -15.15 -18.88
CA ASP A 247 25.93 -16.61 -18.80
C ASP A 247 24.93 -17.08 -17.73
N GLY A 248 24.36 -16.14 -16.94
CA GLY A 248 23.41 -16.44 -15.87
C GLY A 248 24.01 -17.06 -14.62
N LYS A 249 25.34 -17.00 -14.45
CA LYS A 249 26.02 -17.58 -13.29
C LYS A 249 26.39 -16.58 -12.21
N LEU A 250 26.31 -15.30 -12.51
CA LEU A 250 26.63 -14.22 -11.57
C LEU A 250 25.42 -13.32 -11.39
N ALA A 251 25.22 -12.85 -10.16
CA ALA A 251 24.29 -11.76 -9.83
C ALA A 251 25.00 -10.70 -9.03
N LYS A 252 24.67 -9.42 -9.29
CA LYS A 252 25.12 -8.28 -8.50
C LYS A 252 23.92 -7.48 -8.02
N ASN A 253 23.90 -7.18 -6.72
CA ASN A 253 22.94 -6.29 -6.10
C ASN A 253 23.58 -4.90 -5.91
N PRO A 254 23.27 -3.89 -6.74
CA PRO A 254 23.82 -2.54 -6.58
C PRO A 254 23.03 -1.67 -5.59
N THR A 255 22.06 -2.24 -4.87
CA THR A 255 21.17 -1.50 -3.97
C THR A 255 21.65 -1.57 -2.51
N ASP A 256 20.99 -0.83 -1.64
CA ASP A 256 21.26 -0.72 -0.21
C ASP A 256 20.48 -1.71 0.65
N ARG A 257 19.72 -2.65 0.04
CA ARG A 257 18.93 -3.65 0.75
C ARG A 257 19.18 -5.06 0.27
N LYS A 258 18.97 -6.04 1.13
CA LYS A 258 18.99 -7.46 0.79
C LYS A 258 17.81 -7.79 -0.13
N LEU A 259 18.07 -8.59 -1.15
CA LEU A 259 17.07 -9.03 -2.13
C LEU A 259 17.05 -10.55 -2.26
N TRP A 260 15.93 -11.08 -2.73
CA TRP A 260 15.71 -12.51 -2.94
C TRP A 260 15.18 -12.78 -4.34
N PHE A 261 15.65 -13.87 -4.90
CA PHE A 261 15.13 -14.40 -6.15
C PHE A 261 15.23 -15.94 -6.16
N GLU A 262 14.50 -16.56 -7.04
CA GLU A 262 14.66 -17.99 -7.32
C GLU A 262 15.48 -18.15 -8.58
N SER A 263 16.51 -19.02 -8.54
CA SER A 263 17.30 -19.44 -9.69
C SER A 263 17.31 -20.97 -9.76
N SER A 264 16.83 -21.52 -10.86
CA SER A 264 16.80 -22.96 -11.10
C SER A 264 16.16 -23.76 -9.94
N GLY A 265 15.07 -23.27 -9.37
CA GLY A 265 14.32 -23.90 -8.27
C GLY A 265 14.94 -23.72 -6.89
N ARG A 266 15.98 -22.90 -6.74
CA ARG A 266 16.62 -22.57 -5.45
C ARG A 266 16.40 -21.11 -5.09
N ILE A 267 16.05 -20.84 -3.84
CA ILE A 267 16.00 -19.48 -3.32
C ILE A 267 17.44 -18.99 -3.12
N VAL A 268 17.72 -17.83 -3.68
CA VAL A 268 18.98 -17.11 -3.56
C VAL A 268 18.71 -15.78 -2.87
N GLU A 269 19.44 -15.51 -1.80
CA GLU A 269 19.54 -14.19 -1.19
C GLU A 269 20.82 -13.50 -1.63
N ILE A 270 20.75 -12.18 -1.79
CA ILE A 270 21.91 -11.36 -2.16
C ILE A 270 21.93 -10.08 -1.32
N GLU A 271 23.01 -9.89 -0.59
CA GLU A 271 23.16 -8.73 0.31
C GLU A 271 23.32 -7.42 -0.47
N ALA A 272 23.13 -6.30 0.25
CA ALA A 272 23.40 -4.97 -0.28
C ALA A 272 24.85 -4.86 -0.80
N GLY A 273 25.01 -4.43 -2.06
CA GLY A 273 26.32 -4.29 -2.70
C GLY A 273 27.02 -5.59 -3.10
N GLU A 274 26.45 -6.75 -2.76
CA GLU A 274 27.06 -8.07 -3.03
C GLU A 274 27.07 -8.41 -4.52
N MET A 275 28.11 -9.16 -4.93
CA MET A 275 28.15 -9.90 -6.17
C MET A 275 28.52 -11.37 -5.86
N LYS A 276 27.73 -12.32 -6.34
CA LYS A 276 27.92 -13.75 -6.06
C LYS A 276 27.56 -14.67 -7.24
N GLU A 277 28.07 -15.88 -7.19
CA GLU A 277 27.64 -16.98 -8.07
C GLU A 277 26.25 -17.51 -7.68
N ILE A 278 25.42 -17.91 -8.68
CA ILE A 278 24.02 -18.31 -8.50
C ILE A 278 23.67 -19.59 -9.27
#